data_4d9f8c799e5cdadbac410751888b60ac
#
_entry.id   4d9f8c799e5cdadbac410751888b60ac
#
_cell.length_a   1.000
_cell.length_b   1.000
_cell.length_c   1.000
_cell.angle_alpha   90.00
_cell.angle_beta   90.00
_cell.angle_gamma   90.00
#
_symmetry.space_group_name_H-M   'P 1'
#
loop_
_entity.id
_entity.type
_entity.pdbx_description
1 polymer ?
#
loop_
_entity_poly.entity_id
_entity_poly.type
_entity_poly.pdbx_seq_one_letter_code
_entity_poly.pdbx_strand_id
1 'polypeptide(L)'
;MKEQFLETKKLTLFEEKIGDKKVVYRQHKEDESKEFVKIYEQKDKDYFFDFDGQTIKSIELRDFKEIPYLFSGFGYGFSDNTLNNFFKYQFDDKRVNKIVISESVDSKKVRKTLFINFDELTGLLSSTNQEQRACNDTKKILVKNFLVEIFPEIGFDYKETNNNKKLILRNLNQKLIEQLTADDIEKIGEFYVDAAKKYKRADLVKRMSFGLQKNAQILTLQEIISKYEALLKDNPPESQWQKFFDEYITLFDTRYAHKINYKNIATGITKYPDLVLVDIYGYIDFYELKKSSTPLIQYDSSHKTWYWTKDVSMVIAQATDYLQKSKENAISYTKSIKEETETESEEGIDVNIINPRVIIVAGSTAELNSKKKLNHFKNLRESLKDIEFVLYDELLERLKNLLDKIKIN
;
A
#
# COMPACT_ATOMS: atom_id res chain seq x y z
N MET A 1 -58.55 30.69 -1.02
CA MET A 1 -58.23 31.95 -1.73
C MET A 1 -56.75 32.20 -1.58
N LYS A 2 -56.07 32.55 -2.67
CA LYS A 2 -54.64 32.82 -2.66
C LYS A 2 -54.37 34.21 -2.15
N GLU A 3 -53.61 34.31 -1.05
CA GLU A 3 -53.23 35.57 -0.41
C GLU A 3 -51.79 35.91 -0.75
N GLN A 4 -51.52 37.15 -1.16
CA GLN A 4 -50.19 37.64 -1.43
C GLN A 4 -49.47 37.92 -0.11
N PHE A 5 -48.23 37.36 0.07
CA PHE A 5 -47.43 37.58 1.28
C PHE A 5 -46.02 38.13 1.03
N LEU A 6 -45.52 38.01 -0.21
CA LEU A 6 -44.19 38.55 -0.55
C LEU A 6 -44.19 39.07 -1.99
N GLU A 7 -43.60 40.24 -2.21
CA GLU A 7 -43.43 40.84 -3.50
C GLU A 7 -41.99 41.27 -3.74
N THR A 8 -41.43 40.88 -4.88
CA THR A 8 -40.11 41.28 -5.32
C THR A 8 -40.17 42.03 -6.64
N LYS A 9 -39.04 42.52 -7.16
CA LYS A 9 -39.01 43.19 -8.48
C LYS A 9 -39.46 42.27 -9.62
N LYS A 10 -39.21 40.95 -9.54
CA LYS A 10 -39.47 40.03 -10.66
C LYS A 10 -40.64 39.08 -10.43
N LEU A 11 -41.01 38.81 -9.19
CA LEU A 11 -42.05 37.84 -8.87
C LEU A 11 -42.84 38.21 -7.60
N THR A 12 -44.02 37.62 -7.49
CA THR A 12 -44.91 37.74 -6.34
C THR A 12 -45.19 36.33 -5.80
N LEU A 13 -45.18 36.17 -4.47
CA LEU A 13 -45.51 34.91 -3.79
C LEU A 13 -46.91 35.01 -3.19
N PHE A 14 -47.64 33.91 -3.34
CA PHE A 14 -48.98 33.75 -2.80
C PHE A 14 -49.06 32.49 -1.96
N GLU A 15 -49.86 32.51 -0.90
CA GLU A 15 -50.15 31.35 -0.10
C GLU A 15 -51.63 31.00 -0.10
N GLU A 16 -51.94 29.73 0.01
CA GLU A 16 -53.32 29.24 0.11
C GLU A 16 -53.38 28.10 1.11
N LYS A 17 -54.33 28.20 2.05
CA LYS A 17 -54.56 27.13 3.01
C LYS A 17 -55.54 26.12 2.44
N ILE A 18 -55.13 24.85 2.30
CA ILE A 18 -55.96 23.76 1.76
C ILE A 18 -55.97 22.63 2.81
N GLY A 19 -57.03 22.55 3.59
CA GLY A 19 -57.11 21.61 4.73
C GLY A 19 -56.11 21.92 5.81
N ASP A 20 -55.25 20.95 6.13
CA ASP A 20 -54.16 21.06 7.11
C ASP A 20 -52.80 21.50 6.50
N LYS A 21 -52.81 21.80 5.18
CA LYS A 21 -51.61 22.20 4.45
C LYS A 21 -51.66 23.66 4.01
N LYS A 22 -50.50 24.27 3.98
CA LYS A 22 -50.25 25.57 3.33
C LYS A 22 -49.55 25.33 2.00
N VAL A 23 -50.12 25.81 0.90
CA VAL A 23 -49.54 25.71 -0.44
C VAL A 23 -49.05 27.07 -0.87
N VAL A 24 -47.80 27.13 -1.33
CA VAL A 24 -47.16 28.37 -1.77
C VAL A 24 -46.97 28.34 -3.28
N TYR A 25 -47.30 29.48 -3.91
CA TYR A 25 -47.22 29.67 -5.34
C TYR A 25 -46.37 30.91 -5.66
N ARG A 26 -45.72 30.90 -6.82
CA ARG A 26 -45.08 32.09 -7.41
C ARG A 26 -45.80 32.50 -8.69
N GLN A 27 -45.75 33.79 -8.96
CA GLN A 27 -46.17 34.38 -10.22
C GLN A 27 -45.10 35.34 -10.70
N HIS A 28 -44.63 35.19 -11.92
CA HIS A 28 -43.66 36.10 -12.51
C HIS A 28 -44.37 37.36 -13.02
N LYS A 29 -43.81 38.53 -12.73
CA LYS A 29 -44.40 39.83 -13.13
C LYS A 29 -44.30 40.11 -14.62
N GLU A 30 -43.28 39.56 -15.26
CA GLU A 30 -42.99 39.70 -16.68
C GLU A 30 -43.77 38.68 -17.55
N ASP A 31 -44.41 37.69 -16.91
CA ASP A 31 -45.17 36.65 -17.61
C ASP A 31 -46.61 37.14 -17.90
N GLU A 32 -46.92 37.32 -19.19
CA GLU A 32 -48.26 37.75 -19.66
C GLU A 32 -49.33 36.73 -19.28
N SER A 33 -49.01 35.46 -19.10
CA SER A 33 -49.95 34.41 -18.72
C SER A 33 -50.46 34.56 -17.28
N LYS A 34 -49.74 35.27 -16.42
CA LYS A 34 -50.00 35.38 -14.98
C LYS A 34 -50.26 34.04 -14.28
N GLU A 35 -49.60 32.99 -14.75
CA GLU A 35 -49.76 31.64 -14.22
C GLU A 35 -49.21 31.51 -12.80
N PHE A 36 -49.96 30.80 -11.94
CA PHE A 36 -49.54 30.46 -10.59
C PHE A 36 -48.77 29.13 -10.62
N VAL A 37 -47.47 29.21 -10.46
CA VAL A 37 -46.60 28.01 -10.38
C VAL A 37 -46.48 27.61 -8.91
N LYS A 38 -46.91 26.39 -8.58
CA LYS A 38 -46.74 25.83 -7.24
C LYS A 38 -45.27 25.68 -6.94
N ILE A 39 -44.84 26.10 -5.73
CA ILE A 39 -43.45 26.01 -5.26
C ILE A 39 -43.31 24.85 -4.29
N TYR A 40 -44.08 24.87 -3.20
CA TYR A 40 -44.07 23.82 -2.18
C TYR A 40 -45.38 23.71 -1.44
N GLU A 41 -45.58 22.58 -0.80
CA GLU A 41 -46.58 22.39 0.25
C GLU A 41 -45.89 22.36 1.59
N GLN A 42 -46.45 22.96 2.60
CA GLN A 42 -46.02 22.87 3.98
C GLN A 42 -47.11 22.20 4.83
N LYS A 43 -46.68 21.19 5.60
CA LYS A 43 -47.50 20.58 6.63
C LYS A 43 -46.68 20.53 7.91
N ASP A 44 -47.15 21.19 8.95
CA ASP A 44 -46.41 21.35 10.20
C ASP A 44 -45.00 21.92 9.98
N LYS A 45 -43.96 21.11 10.16
CA LYS A 45 -42.56 21.46 9.96
C LYS A 45 -41.95 20.82 8.71
N ASP A 46 -42.76 20.19 7.89
CA ASP A 46 -42.32 19.49 6.68
C ASP A 46 -42.67 20.30 5.43
N TYR A 47 -41.69 20.41 4.52
CA TYR A 47 -41.85 21.13 3.25
C TYR A 47 -41.69 20.16 2.08
N PHE A 48 -42.59 20.15 1.14
CA PHE A 48 -42.64 19.27 -0.02
C PHE A 48 -42.49 20.08 -1.29
N PHE A 49 -41.33 19.98 -1.93
CA PHE A 49 -41.02 20.68 -3.17
C PHE A 49 -41.17 19.76 -4.37
N ASP A 50 -41.78 20.25 -5.42
CA ASP A 50 -41.67 19.67 -6.75
C ASP A 50 -40.29 20.07 -7.31
N PHE A 51 -39.53 19.11 -7.84
CA PHE A 51 -38.20 19.35 -8.38
C PHE A 51 -38.11 18.90 -9.83
N ASP A 52 -37.72 19.84 -10.71
CA ASP A 52 -37.63 19.60 -12.14
C ASP A 52 -36.26 19.01 -12.53
N GLY A 53 -35.88 17.92 -11.90
CA GLY A 53 -34.68 17.15 -12.26
C GLY A 53 -34.98 16.03 -13.26
N GLN A 54 -33.98 15.56 -13.98
CA GLN A 54 -34.12 14.42 -14.89
C GLN A 54 -34.63 13.19 -14.16
N THR A 55 -34.04 12.88 -13.02
CA THR A 55 -34.31 11.67 -12.21
C THR A 55 -35.06 12.04 -10.93
N ILE A 56 -34.57 13.03 -10.19
CA ILE A 56 -35.20 13.48 -8.94
C ILE A 56 -36.41 14.36 -9.29
N LYS A 57 -37.58 14.00 -8.78
CA LYS A 57 -38.84 14.69 -9.02
C LYS A 57 -39.36 15.44 -7.81
N SER A 58 -38.89 15.11 -6.61
CA SER A 58 -39.35 15.78 -5.38
C SER A 58 -38.23 15.85 -4.34
N ILE A 59 -38.27 16.95 -3.57
CA ILE A 59 -37.42 17.16 -2.41
C ILE A 59 -38.32 17.44 -1.22
N GLU A 60 -38.08 16.75 -0.11
CA GLU A 60 -38.78 16.89 1.15
C GLU A 60 -37.82 17.32 2.24
N LEU A 61 -38.15 18.43 2.91
CA LEU A 61 -37.44 18.90 4.11
C LEU A 61 -38.30 18.54 5.32
N ARG A 62 -37.75 17.80 6.27
CA ARG A 62 -38.44 17.34 7.48
C ARG A 62 -37.93 18.00 8.72
N ASP A 63 -38.84 18.29 9.63
CA ASP A 63 -38.57 18.84 10.97
C ASP A 63 -37.94 20.25 10.97
N PHE A 64 -38.05 21.01 9.90
CA PHE A 64 -37.57 22.39 9.84
C PHE A 64 -38.62 23.42 10.24
N LYS A 65 -38.25 24.37 11.12
CA LYS A 65 -39.10 25.49 11.47
C LYS A 65 -39.32 26.45 10.30
N GLU A 66 -38.26 26.63 9.50
CA GLU A 66 -38.22 27.50 8.34
C GLU A 66 -37.44 26.78 7.24
N ILE A 67 -37.65 27.22 5.98
CA ILE A 67 -36.85 26.65 4.85
C ILE A 67 -35.37 26.99 5.07
N PRO A 68 -34.49 26.00 5.19
CA PRO A 68 -33.08 26.24 5.39
C PRO A 68 -32.45 27.03 4.25
N TYR A 69 -31.41 27.81 4.53
CA TYR A 69 -30.72 28.66 3.55
C TYR A 69 -30.16 27.90 2.33
N LEU A 70 -30.04 26.59 2.44
CA LEU A 70 -29.60 25.70 1.36
C LEU A 70 -30.66 25.57 0.25
N PHE A 71 -31.89 25.97 0.51
CA PHE A 71 -33.01 25.86 -0.42
C PHE A 71 -33.57 27.21 -0.77
N SER A 72 -33.94 27.37 -2.04
CA SER A 72 -34.63 28.56 -2.52
C SER A 72 -36.06 28.56 -2.06
N GLY A 73 -36.45 29.51 -1.23
CA GLY A 73 -37.86 29.77 -0.89
C GLY A 73 -38.74 30.15 -2.09
N PHE A 74 -38.13 30.37 -3.25
CA PHE A 74 -38.81 30.67 -4.52
C PHE A 74 -39.04 29.46 -5.43
N GLY A 75 -38.69 28.26 -4.95
CA GLY A 75 -38.92 26.99 -5.65
C GLY A 75 -37.93 26.65 -6.76
N TYR A 76 -36.72 27.17 -6.69
CA TYR A 76 -35.67 26.87 -7.65
C TYR A 76 -34.79 25.70 -7.23
N GLY A 77 -35.16 24.99 -6.17
CA GLY A 77 -34.40 23.88 -5.61
C GLY A 77 -33.29 24.33 -4.65
N PHE A 78 -32.12 23.77 -4.78
CA PHE A 78 -30.97 24.14 -3.95
C PHE A 78 -30.50 25.57 -4.27
N SER A 79 -30.13 26.33 -3.24
CA SER A 79 -29.58 27.68 -3.41
C SER A 79 -28.15 27.65 -3.99
N ASP A 80 -27.42 26.56 -3.77
CA ASP A 80 -26.11 26.36 -4.39
C ASP A 80 -26.26 25.81 -5.81
N ASN A 81 -25.66 26.51 -6.77
CA ASN A 81 -25.74 26.16 -8.18
C ASN A 81 -25.10 24.82 -8.51
N THR A 82 -24.04 24.42 -7.80
CA THR A 82 -23.34 23.15 -8.05
C THR A 82 -24.22 21.98 -7.66
N LEU A 83 -24.81 22.01 -6.45
CA LEU A 83 -25.75 20.99 -5.99
C LEU A 83 -27.00 20.96 -6.85
N ASN A 84 -27.58 22.16 -7.17
CA ASN A 84 -28.79 22.25 -7.96
C ASN A 84 -28.59 21.64 -9.35
N ASN A 85 -27.52 22.01 -10.05
CA ASN A 85 -27.19 21.49 -11.37
C ASN A 85 -26.90 19.99 -11.34
N PHE A 86 -26.18 19.51 -10.29
CA PHE A 86 -25.90 18.08 -10.15
C PHE A 86 -27.19 17.27 -10.05
N PHE A 87 -28.08 17.60 -9.11
CA PHE A 87 -29.32 16.85 -8.92
C PHE A 87 -30.33 17.06 -10.06
N LYS A 88 -30.26 18.19 -10.76
CA LYS A 88 -31.16 18.50 -11.88
C LYS A 88 -30.77 17.81 -13.17
N TYR A 89 -29.47 17.79 -13.50
CA TYR A 89 -28.97 17.39 -14.83
C TYR A 89 -27.95 16.23 -14.85
N GLN A 90 -27.27 15.96 -13.75
CA GLN A 90 -26.17 14.99 -13.73
C GLN A 90 -26.48 13.73 -12.93
N PHE A 91 -27.46 13.80 -12.03
CA PHE A 91 -27.86 12.63 -11.24
C PHE A 91 -28.70 11.68 -12.10
N ASP A 92 -28.16 10.48 -12.41
CA ASP A 92 -28.72 9.54 -13.38
C ASP A 92 -29.21 8.20 -12.80
N ASP A 93 -29.13 7.98 -11.48
CA ASP A 93 -29.68 6.76 -10.88
C ASP A 93 -31.22 6.72 -10.97
N LYS A 94 -31.73 6.15 -12.06
CA LYS A 94 -33.18 6.01 -12.35
C LYS A 94 -33.97 5.27 -11.27
N ARG A 95 -33.29 4.61 -10.31
CA ARG A 95 -33.93 3.95 -9.18
C ARG A 95 -34.27 4.91 -8.04
N VAL A 96 -33.87 6.18 -8.15
CA VAL A 96 -34.11 7.22 -7.15
C VAL A 96 -34.91 8.35 -7.78
N ASN A 97 -36.00 8.76 -7.16
CA ASN A 97 -36.81 9.86 -7.64
C ASN A 97 -37.16 10.90 -6.56
N LYS A 98 -36.74 10.68 -5.32
CA LYS A 98 -37.05 11.55 -4.19
C LYS A 98 -35.82 11.74 -3.31
N ILE A 99 -35.64 12.95 -2.78
CA ILE A 99 -34.67 13.27 -1.72
C ILE A 99 -35.45 13.70 -0.47
N VAL A 100 -35.07 13.21 0.68
CA VAL A 100 -35.55 13.64 2.01
C VAL A 100 -34.36 14.15 2.79
N ILE A 101 -34.46 15.37 3.31
CA ILE A 101 -33.41 16.02 4.09
C ILE A 101 -33.95 16.35 5.47
N SER A 102 -33.18 16.03 6.51
CA SER A 102 -33.53 16.31 7.90
C SER A 102 -32.28 16.33 8.79
N GLU A 103 -32.32 17.03 9.91
CA GLU A 103 -31.30 17.01 10.95
C GLU A 103 -31.31 15.68 11.73
N SER A 104 -32.47 15.02 11.80
CA SER A 104 -32.70 13.85 12.64
C SER A 104 -32.53 12.50 11.95
N VAL A 105 -32.21 12.46 10.65
CA VAL A 105 -32.06 11.20 9.89
C VAL A 105 -30.60 10.93 9.53
N ASP A 106 -30.22 9.65 9.54
CA ASP A 106 -28.95 9.21 8.98
C ASP A 106 -29.02 9.15 7.46
N SER A 107 -27.92 9.51 6.79
CA SER A 107 -27.82 9.42 5.33
C SER A 107 -27.84 7.96 4.87
N LYS A 108 -28.88 7.61 4.06
CA LYS A 108 -29.07 6.28 3.50
C LYS A 108 -30.00 6.28 2.31
N LYS A 109 -29.86 5.26 1.47
CA LYS A 109 -30.81 5.00 0.38
C LYS A 109 -31.83 3.95 0.82
N VAL A 110 -33.10 4.30 0.73
CA VAL A 110 -34.20 3.34 0.98
C VAL A 110 -35.13 3.35 -0.23
N ARG A 111 -35.21 2.21 -0.92
CA ARG A 111 -36.01 2.06 -2.17
C ARG A 111 -35.67 3.17 -3.19
N LYS A 112 -36.63 4.05 -3.47
CA LYS A 112 -36.52 5.14 -4.46
C LYS A 112 -36.18 6.50 -3.81
N THR A 113 -35.83 6.52 -2.53
CA THR A 113 -35.60 7.73 -1.76
C THR A 113 -34.18 7.78 -1.23
N LEU A 114 -33.51 8.90 -1.39
CA LEU A 114 -32.27 9.26 -0.68
C LEU A 114 -32.66 10.04 0.57
N PHE A 115 -32.29 9.54 1.71
CA PHE A 115 -32.29 10.30 2.96
C PHE A 115 -30.91 10.90 3.13
N ILE A 116 -30.83 12.18 3.39
CA ILE A 116 -29.58 12.93 3.54
C ILE A 116 -29.66 13.70 4.86
N ASN A 117 -28.65 13.50 5.72
CA ASN A 117 -28.50 14.28 6.94
C ASN A 117 -28.12 15.72 6.58
N PHE A 118 -28.77 16.69 7.23
CA PHE A 118 -28.59 18.12 6.92
C PHE A 118 -27.17 18.60 7.26
N ASP A 119 -26.57 18.13 8.36
CA ASP A 119 -25.22 18.51 8.75
C ASP A 119 -24.16 17.96 7.77
N GLU A 120 -24.36 16.73 7.27
CA GLU A 120 -23.48 16.16 6.25
C GLU A 120 -23.55 16.96 4.95
N LEU A 121 -24.76 17.38 4.55
CA LEU A 121 -24.97 18.21 3.36
C LEU A 121 -24.35 19.60 3.51
N THR A 122 -24.46 20.22 4.68
CA THR A 122 -23.83 21.52 4.97
C THR A 122 -22.30 21.40 5.02
N GLY A 123 -21.78 20.29 5.54
CA GLY A 123 -20.36 19.96 5.51
C GLY A 123 -19.81 19.85 4.09
N LEU A 124 -20.54 19.16 3.21
CA LEU A 124 -20.21 19.08 1.78
C LEU A 124 -20.18 20.48 1.12
N LEU A 125 -21.18 21.31 1.38
CA LEU A 125 -21.24 22.67 0.83
C LEU A 125 -20.10 23.56 1.35
N SER A 126 -19.77 23.45 2.60
CA SER A 126 -18.61 24.16 3.17
C SER A 126 -17.33 23.79 2.43
N SER A 127 -17.15 22.50 2.15
CA SER A 127 -15.99 21.98 1.41
C SER A 127 -15.99 22.48 -0.05
N THR A 128 -17.11 22.39 -0.76
CA THR A 128 -17.20 22.86 -2.16
C THR A 128 -16.98 24.37 -2.27
N ASN A 129 -17.52 25.17 -1.36
CA ASN A 129 -17.29 26.62 -1.30
C ASN A 129 -15.83 26.97 -1.02
N GLN A 130 -15.16 26.18 -0.19
CA GLN A 130 -13.74 26.36 0.10
C GLN A 130 -12.88 26.09 -1.14
N GLU A 131 -13.17 25.03 -1.88
CA GLU A 131 -12.50 24.71 -3.15
C GLU A 131 -12.77 25.81 -4.22
N GLN A 132 -13.99 26.30 -4.30
CA GLN A 132 -14.34 27.37 -5.25
C GLN A 132 -13.56 28.65 -4.95
N ARG A 133 -13.46 29.06 -3.68
CA ARG A 133 -12.64 30.22 -3.26
C ARG A 133 -11.17 30.02 -3.60
N ALA A 134 -10.61 28.84 -3.27
CA ALA A 134 -9.23 28.50 -3.57
C ALA A 134 -8.93 28.55 -5.07
N CYS A 135 -9.85 28.02 -5.89
CA CYS A 135 -9.75 28.08 -7.35
C CYS A 135 -9.78 29.52 -7.87
N ASN A 136 -10.69 30.33 -7.36
CA ASN A 136 -10.81 31.74 -7.77
C ASN A 136 -9.56 32.56 -7.37
N ASP A 137 -8.97 32.32 -6.21
CA ASP A 137 -7.74 33.00 -5.78
C ASP A 137 -6.55 32.57 -6.64
N THR A 138 -6.47 31.28 -7.00
CA THR A 138 -5.48 30.79 -7.95
C THR A 138 -5.61 31.47 -9.32
N LYS A 139 -6.83 31.58 -9.86
CA LYS A 139 -7.08 32.27 -11.12
C LYS A 139 -6.62 33.75 -11.06
N LYS A 140 -6.90 34.47 -9.99
CA LYS A 140 -6.43 35.87 -9.80
C LYS A 140 -4.91 35.96 -9.80
N ILE A 141 -4.22 35.02 -9.14
CA ILE A 141 -2.76 35.00 -9.10
C ILE A 141 -2.19 34.71 -10.50
N LEU A 142 -2.77 33.74 -11.24
CA LEU A 142 -2.35 33.46 -12.61
C LEU A 142 -2.49 34.68 -13.53
N VAL A 143 -3.61 35.42 -13.43
CA VAL A 143 -3.81 36.66 -14.19
C VAL A 143 -2.78 37.72 -13.81
N LYS A 144 -2.49 37.87 -12.50
CA LYS A 144 -1.45 38.81 -12.05
C LYS A 144 -0.07 38.43 -12.57
N ASN A 145 0.30 37.16 -12.45
CA ASN A 145 1.61 36.68 -12.90
C ASN A 145 1.77 36.87 -14.42
N PHE A 146 0.72 36.58 -15.18
CA PHE A 146 0.69 36.86 -16.63
C PHE A 146 0.91 38.36 -16.94
N LEU A 147 0.28 39.27 -16.18
CA LEU A 147 0.45 40.71 -16.38
C LEU A 147 1.87 41.16 -16.03
N VAL A 148 2.48 40.61 -14.97
CA VAL A 148 3.87 40.91 -14.61
C VAL A 148 4.85 40.41 -15.67
N GLU A 149 4.57 39.27 -16.29
CA GLU A 149 5.41 38.70 -17.33
C GLU A 149 5.38 39.55 -18.62
N ILE A 150 4.22 40.07 -19.02
CA ILE A 150 4.07 40.87 -20.25
C ILE A 150 4.38 42.34 -20.02
N PHE A 151 4.05 42.85 -18.83
CA PHE A 151 4.17 44.27 -18.47
C PHE A 151 4.91 44.44 -17.13
N PRO A 152 6.25 44.26 -17.11
CA PRO A 152 7.03 44.33 -15.88
C PRO A 152 6.90 45.66 -15.11
N GLU A 153 6.52 46.74 -15.81
CA GLU A 153 6.33 48.08 -15.25
C GLU A 153 5.08 48.26 -14.38
N ILE A 154 4.16 47.31 -14.41
CA ILE A 154 2.88 47.39 -13.64
C ILE A 154 3.11 47.33 -12.11
N GLY A 155 4.28 46.91 -11.65
CA GLY A 155 4.64 46.94 -10.23
C GLY A 155 3.91 45.94 -9.34
N PHE A 156 3.40 44.85 -9.90
CA PHE A 156 2.91 43.73 -9.12
C PHE A 156 4.06 42.75 -8.81
N ASP A 157 4.12 42.30 -7.58
CA ASP A 157 5.04 41.23 -7.22
C ASP A 157 4.54 39.88 -7.77
N TYR A 158 5.44 39.10 -8.36
CA TYR A 158 5.20 37.73 -8.72
C TYR A 158 4.89 36.94 -7.45
N LYS A 159 3.73 36.25 -7.42
CA LYS A 159 3.34 35.44 -6.27
C LYS A 159 3.29 33.96 -6.65
N GLU A 160 4.04 33.16 -5.93
CA GLU A 160 3.84 31.71 -5.97
C GLU A 160 2.41 31.36 -5.47
N THR A 161 1.75 30.47 -6.17
CA THR A 161 0.41 30.04 -5.77
C THR A 161 0.52 29.06 -4.60
N ASN A 162 0.39 29.57 -3.36
CA ASN A 162 0.36 28.74 -2.13
C ASN A 162 -0.73 27.65 -2.12
N ASN A 163 -1.69 27.73 -3.03
CA ASN A 163 -2.75 26.75 -3.17
C ASN A 163 -2.24 25.40 -3.71
N ASN A 164 -1.20 25.37 -4.53
CA ASN A 164 -0.63 24.12 -5.04
C ASN A 164 -0.15 23.22 -3.89
N LYS A 165 0.46 23.80 -2.86
CA LYS A 165 0.91 23.04 -1.68
C LYS A 165 -0.24 22.39 -0.93
N LYS A 166 -1.33 23.13 -0.66
CA LYS A 166 -2.52 22.59 0.02
C LYS A 166 -3.24 21.54 -0.83
N LEU A 167 -3.31 21.79 -2.14
CA LEU A 167 -3.94 20.87 -3.09
C LEU A 167 -3.16 19.54 -3.19
N ILE A 168 -1.83 19.62 -3.31
CA ILE A 168 -0.96 18.44 -3.32
C ILE A 168 -1.15 17.62 -2.03
N LEU A 169 -1.06 18.27 -0.85
CA LEU A 169 -1.16 17.58 0.43
C LEU A 169 -2.55 16.96 0.67
N ARG A 170 -3.63 17.58 0.18
CA ARG A 170 -4.99 17.04 0.27
C ARG A 170 -5.22 15.84 -0.65
N ASN A 171 -4.57 15.85 -1.81
CA ASN A 171 -4.72 14.78 -2.80
C ASN A 171 -3.78 13.59 -2.56
N LEU A 172 -2.83 13.69 -1.61
CA LEU A 172 -2.00 12.57 -1.18
C LEU A 172 -2.85 11.57 -0.37
N ASN A 173 -3.67 10.82 -1.06
CA ASN A 173 -4.53 9.78 -0.50
C ASN A 173 -4.35 8.46 -1.28
N GLN A 174 -4.94 7.38 -0.76
CA GLN A 174 -4.80 6.05 -1.34
C GLN A 174 -5.29 5.96 -2.80
N LYS A 175 -6.33 6.72 -3.17
CA LYS A 175 -6.84 6.76 -4.56
C LYS A 175 -5.84 7.38 -5.53
N LEU A 176 -5.03 8.34 -5.08
CA LEU A 176 -3.95 8.89 -5.91
C LEU A 176 -2.86 7.84 -6.13
N ILE A 177 -2.49 7.08 -5.08
CA ILE A 177 -1.46 6.03 -5.19
C ILE A 177 -1.83 5.01 -6.28
N GLU A 178 -3.12 4.64 -6.37
CA GLU A 178 -3.63 3.72 -7.39
C GLU A 178 -3.55 4.26 -8.84
N GLN A 179 -3.40 5.58 -9.00
CA GLN A 179 -3.33 6.26 -10.29
C GLN A 179 -1.90 6.62 -10.71
N LEU A 180 -0.92 6.53 -9.77
CA LEU A 180 0.47 6.87 -10.05
C LEU A 180 1.12 5.80 -10.93
N THR A 181 1.81 6.25 -11.98
CA THR A 181 2.71 5.43 -12.78
C THR A 181 4.09 5.32 -12.11
N ALA A 182 4.93 4.40 -12.59
CA ALA A 182 6.31 4.29 -12.11
C ALA A 182 7.10 5.58 -12.31
N ASP A 183 6.91 6.26 -13.44
CA ASP A 183 7.52 7.56 -13.76
C ASP A 183 7.08 8.69 -12.80
N ASP A 184 5.82 8.68 -12.38
CA ASP A 184 5.31 9.63 -11.38
C ASP A 184 5.94 9.40 -10.00
N ILE A 185 6.15 8.14 -9.62
CA ILE A 185 6.81 7.78 -8.35
C ILE A 185 8.27 8.23 -8.36
N GLU A 186 8.98 8.05 -9.47
CA GLU A 186 10.37 8.49 -9.65
C GLU A 186 10.48 10.03 -9.51
N LYS A 187 9.61 10.78 -10.20
CA LYS A 187 9.56 12.26 -10.10
C LYS A 187 9.22 12.74 -8.68
N ILE A 188 8.34 12.05 -7.97
CA ILE A 188 8.05 12.34 -6.56
C ILE A 188 9.30 12.12 -5.70
N GLY A 189 10.06 11.06 -5.98
CA GLY A 189 11.33 10.77 -5.32
C GLY A 189 12.37 11.87 -5.53
N GLU A 190 12.58 12.35 -6.76
CA GLU A 190 13.46 13.44 -7.12
C GLU A 190 13.06 14.75 -6.45
N PHE A 191 11.78 15.12 -6.55
CA PHE A 191 11.22 16.30 -5.88
C PHE A 191 11.49 16.28 -4.37
N TYR A 192 11.37 15.09 -3.78
CA TYR A 192 11.62 14.89 -2.36
C TYR A 192 13.08 15.17 -1.97
N VAL A 193 14.03 14.65 -2.76
CA VAL A 193 15.47 14.85 -2.56
C VAL A 193 15.81 16.34 -2.67
N ASP A 194 15.25 17.05 -3.64
CA ASP A 194 15.52 18.48 -3.85
C ASP A 194 14.88 19.36 -2.77
N ALA A 195 13.67 19.03 -2.33
CA ALA A 195 13.06 19.71 -1.19
C ALA A 195 13.90 19.53 0.08
N ALA A 196 14.44 18.35 0.30
CA ALA A 196 15.32 18.05 1.42
C ALA A 196 16.61 18.86 1.42
N LYS A 197 17.26 18.99 0.26
CA LYS A 197 18.45 19.82 0.07
C LYS A 197 18.16 21.31 0.33
N LYS A 198 17.03 21.84 -0.20
CA LYS A 198 16.63 23.25 -0.08
C LYS A 198 16.47 23.70 1.38
N TYR A 199 15.90 22.86 2.22
CA TYR A 199 15.57 23.25 3.60
C TYR A 199 16.72 23.05 4.59
N LYS A 200 17.86 22.48 4.20
CA LYS A 200 19.01 22.17 5.07
C LYS A 200 18.62 21.48 6.40
N ARG A 201 17.50 20.78 6.40
CA ARG A 201 16.95 20.10 7.56
C ARG A 201 17.38 18.61 7.56
N ALA A 202 18.65 18.38 7.88
CA ALA A 202 19.24 17.05 7.93
C ALA A 202 18.44 16.07 8.84
N ASP A 203 17.87 16.57 9.93
CA ASP A 203 17.04 15.80 10.86
C ASP A 203 15.73 15.30 10.23
N LEU A 204 15.07 16.14 9.43
CA LEU A 204 13.85 15.79 8.71
C LEU A 204 14.16 14.80 7.60
N VAL A 205 15.19 15.09 6.80
CA VAL A 205 15.68 14.21 5.73
C VAL A 205 15.99 12.83 6.30
N LYS A 206 16.78 12.78 7.38
CA LYS A 206 17.18 11.53 8.04
C LYS A 206 15.97 10.70 8.50
N ARG A 207 14.97 11.31 9.16
CA ARG A 207 13.75 10.61 9.60
C ARG A 207 12.91 10.08 8.45
N MET A 208 12.76 10.87 7.38
CA MET A 208 11.96 10.47 6.22
C MET A 208 12.69 9.40 5.39
N SER A 209 13.99 9.54 5.16
CA SER A 209 14.81 8.51 4.51
C SER A 209 14.76 7.20 5.27
N PHE A 210 14.87 7.25 6.60
CA PHE A 210 14.75 6.06 7.45
C PHE A 210 13.37 5.40 7.33
N GLY A 211 12.29 6.19 7.32
CA GLY A 211 10.93 5.68 7.15
C GLY A 211 10.71 5.02 5.79
N LEU A 212 11.20 5.64 4.71
CA LEU A 212 11.13 5.08 3.36
C LEU A 212 11.95 3.79 3.24
N GLN A 213 13.18 3.79 3.76
CA GLN A 213 14.06 2.64 3.76
C GLN A 213 13.44 1.46 4.54
N LYS A 214 12.89 1.74 5.73
CA LYS A 214 12.18 0.74 6.54
C LYS A 214 11.01 0.11 5.78
N ASN A 215 10.16 0.93 5.17
CA ASN A 215 9.01 0.43 4.41
C ASN A 215 9.44 -0.38 3.19
N ALA A 216 10.47 0.05 2.47
CA ALA A 216 11.04 -0.69 1.35
C ALA A 216 11.57 -2.07 1.82
N GLN A 217 12.31 -2.12 2.93
CA GLN A 217 12.78 -3.36 3.52
C GLN A 217 11.64 -4.32 3.91
N ILE A 218 10.56 -3.77 4.51
CA ILE A 218 9.36 -4.55 4.87
C ILE A 218 8.73 -5.18 3.62
N LEU A 219 8.50 -4.39 2.57
CA LEU A 219 7.90 -4.88 1.32
C LEU A 219 8.77 -5.94 0.65
N THR A 220 10.07 -5.70 0.56
CA THR A 220 11.03 -6.66 -0.01
C THR A 220 11.03 -7.98 0.76
N LEU A 221 11.10 -7.93 2.10
CA LEU A 221 11.06 -9.13 2.93
C LEU A 221 9.72 -9.87 2.82
N GLN A 222 8.59 -9.16 2.73
CA GLN A 222 7.29 -9.79 2.51
C GLN A 222 7.23 -10.52 1.17
N GLU A 223 7.77 -9.93 0.11
CA GLU A 223 7.85 -10.57 -1.20
C GLU A 223 8.73 -11.84 -1.17
N ILE A 224 9.91 -11.77 -0.54
CA ILE A 224 10.82 -12.90 -0.38
C ILE A 224 10.16 -14.03 0.42
N ILE A 225 9.48 -13.70 1.54
CA ILE A 225 8.73 -14.67 2.33
C ILE A 225 7.65 -15.36 1.49
N SER A 226 6.89 -14.58 0.71
CA SER A 226 5.84 -15.12 -0.16
C SER A 226 6.39 -16.06 -1.23
N LYS A 227 7.51 -15.71 -1.86
CA LYS A 227 8.22 -16.58 -2.82
C LYS A 227 8.71 -17.87 -2.14
N TYR A 228 9.25 -17.77 -0.93
CA TYR A 228 9.72 -18.93 -0.16
C TYR A 228 8.56 -19.86 0.20
N GLU A 229 7.46 -19.34 0.69
CA GLU A 229 6.26 -20.11 1.04
C GLU A 229 5.68 -20.84 -0.19
N ALA A 230 5.69 -20.18 -1.35
CA ALA A 230 5.29 -20.82 -2.61
C ALA A 230 6.21 -22.00 -2.97
N LEU A 231 7.53 -21.84 -2.86
CA LEU A 231 8.50 -22.92 -3.08
C LEU A 231 8.29 -24.07 -2.10
N LEU A 232 8.04 -23.80 -0.82
CA LEU A 232 7.76 -24.85 0.17
C LEU A 232 6.51 -25.65 -0.20
N LYS A 233 5.45 -24.97 -0.64
CA LYS A 233 4.18 -25.57 -1.04
C LYS A 233 4.33 -26.43 -2.29
N ASP A 234 5.06 -25.93 -3.29
CA ASP A 234 5.22 -26.58 -4.59
C ASP A 234 6.25 -27.69 -4.58
N ASN A 235 7.10 -27.76 -3.53
CA ASN A 235 8.17 -28.76 -3.35
C ASN A 235 9.00 -28.98 -4.63
N PRO A 236 9.62 -27.94 -5.19
CA PRO A 236 10.29 -28.00 -6.47
C PRO A 236 11.61 -28.78 -6.42
N PRO A 237 12.24 -29.07 -7.58
CA PRO A 237 13.59 -29.60 -7.65
C PRO A 237 14.63 -28.70 -6.93
N GLU A 238 15.73 -29.30 -6.49
CA GLU A 238 16.83 -28.60 -5.80
C GLU A 238 17.37 -27.39 -6.57
N SER A 239 17.38 -27.46 -7.92
CA SER A 239 17.83 -26.35 -8.77
C SER A 239 17.01 -25.06 -8.63
N GLN A 240 15.73 -25.14 -8.23
CA GLN A 240 14.92 -23.94 -7.98
C GLN A 240 15.23 -23.34 -6.61
N TRP A 241 15.47 -24.19 -5.61
CA TRP A 241 15.96 -23.75 -4.33
C TRP A 241 17.34 -23.11 -4.45
N GLN A 242 18.22 -23.69 -5.26
CA GLN A 242 19.53 -23.11 -5.51
C GLN A 242 19.43 -21.70 -6.09
N LYS A 243 18.59 -21.50 -7.13
CA LYS A 243 18.34 -20.15 -7.69
C LYS A 243 17.83 -19.16 -6.64
N PHE A 244 16.91 -19.60 -5.79
CA PHE A 244 16.37 -18.76 -4.74
C PHE A 244 17.45 -18.37 -3.72
N PHE A 245 18.25 -19.33 -3.25
CA PHE A 245 19.33 -19.04 -2.32
C PHE A 245 20.50 -18.29 -2.99
N ASP A 246 20.74 -18.49 -4.27
CA ASP A 246 21.70 -17.68 -5.02
C ASP A 246 21.40 -16.19 -4.92
N GLU A 247 20.12 -15.83 -4.88
CA GLU A 247 19.67 -14.43 -4.82
C GLU A 247 19.58 -13.90 -3.38
N TYR A 248 19.13 -14.72 -2.43
CA TYR A 248 18.70 -14.23 -1.12
C TYR A 248 19.47 -14.79 0.09
N ILE A 249 20.48 -15.66 -0.09
CA ILE A 249 21.12 -16.39 1.04
C ILE A 249 21.69 -15.47 2.12
N THR A 250 22.25 -14.32 1.77
CA THR A 250 22.82 -13.36 2.72
C THR A 250 21.79 -12.71 3.64
N LEU A 251 20.49 -12.78 3.28
CA LEU A 251 19.39 -12.35 4.15
C LEU A 251 19.03 -13.40 5.19
N PHE A 252 19.23 -14.67 4.88
CA PHE A 252 18.99 -15.78 5.81
C PHE A 252 20.11 -15.97 6.81
N ASP A 253 21.33 -15.65 6.37
CA ASP A 253 22.51 -15.82 7.20
C ASP A 253 23.44 -14.61 7.09
N THR A 254 23.26 -13.67 8.01
CA THR A 254 24.02 -12.41 8.06
C THR A 254 25.48 -12.58 8.50
N ARG A 255 25.95 -13.79 8.76
CA ARG A 255 27.38 -14.08 9.02
C ARG A 255 28.24 -13.86 7.78
N TYR A 256 27.65 -13.95 6.59
CA TYR A 256 28.38 -13.91 5.33
C TYR A 256 28.22 -12.55 4.64
N ALA A 257 29.36 -12.04 4.17
CA ALA A 257 29.45 -10.78 3.43
C ALA A 257 29.41 -11.00 1.91
N HIS A 258 29.92 -12.15 1.45
CA HIS A 258 30.03 -12.45 0.02
C HIS A 258 29.60 -13.88 -0.30
N LYS A 259 29.13 -14.07 -1.52
CA LYS A 259 28.92 -15.36 -2.16
C LYS A 259 29.93 -15.51 -3.30
N ILE A 260 30.53 -16.67 -3.41
CA ILE A 260 31.49 -16.99 -4.47
C ILE A 260 30.81 -17.90 -5.49
N ASN A 261 30.97 -17.59 -6.75
CA ASN A 261 30.45 -18.41 -7.85
C ASN A 261 31.36 -19.59 -8.18
N TYR A 262 32.65 -19.54 -7.80
CA TYR A 262 33.60 -20.63 -7.95
C TYR A 262 33.32 -21.76 -6.98
N LYS A 263 33.02 -22.93 -7.53
CA LYS A 263 32.49 -24.05 -6.74
C LYS A 263 33.38 -25.31 -6.72
N ASN A 264 34.42 -25.38 -7.54
CA ASN A 264 35.26 -26.59 -7.61
C ASN A 264 36.29 -26.64 -6.47
N ILE A 265 36.04 -27.49 -5.48
CA ILE A 265 36.86 -27.65 -4.28
C ILE A 265 37.90 -28.76 -4.38
N ALA A 266 38.01 -29.46 -5.50
CA ALA A 266 38.92 -30.61 -5.63
C ALA A 266 39.76 -30.52 -6.89
N THR A 267 41.06 -30.77 -6.74
CA THR A 267 41.99 -30.88 -7.86
C THR A 267 41.85 -32.26 -8.49
N GLY A 268 41.52 -32.32 -9.78
CA GLY A 268 41.44 -33.59 -10.53
C GLY A 268 40.12 -34.36 -10.42
N ILE A 269 39.21 -33.97 -9.53
CA ILE A 269 37.85 -34.53 -9.40
C ILE A 269 36.88 -33.36 -9.22
N THR A 270 35.84 -33.32 -10.01
CA THR A 270 34.85 -32.25 -9.93
C THR A 270 33.91 -32.45 -8.73
N LYS A 271 34.04 -31.60 -7.72
CA LYS A 271 33.15 -31.59 -6.55
C LYS A 271 32.67 -30.17 -6.29
N TYR A 272 31.37 -30.03 -6.35
CA TYR A 272 30.73 -28.73 -6.29
C TYR A 272 29.73 -28.68 -5.11
N PRO A 273 30.02 -27.92 -4.04
CA PRO A 273 28.96 -27.50 -3.12
C PRO A 273 27.96 -26.60 -3.86
N ASP A 274 26.71 -26.59 -3.39
CA ASP A 274 25.67 -25.75 -4.04
C ASP A 274 25.97 -24.26 -3.92
N LEU A 275 26.46 -23.82 -2.73
CA LEU A 275 26.88 -22.42 -2.51
C LEU A 275 28.19 -22.40 -1.71
N VAL A 276 29.02 -21.39 -2.00
CA VAL A 276 30.24 -21.06 -1.23
C VAL A 276 30.08 -19.64 -0.70
N LEU A 277 30.11 -19.47 0.62
CA LEU A 277 29.91 -18.18 1.27
C LEU A 277 31.16 -17.76 2.05
N VAL A 278 31.42 -16.46 2.10
CA VAL A 278 32.57 -15.85 2.75
C VAL A 278 32.08 -14.90 3.84
N ASP A 279 32.61 -15.05 5.04
CA ASP A 279 32.33 -14.15 6.14
C ASP A 279 33.12 -12.83 6.04
N ILE A 280 32.90 -11.92 7.00
CA ILE A 280 33.58 -10.61 7.05
C ILE A 280 35.10 -10.69 7.28
N TYR A 281 35.61 -11.85 7.65
CA TYR A 281 37.04 -12.10 7.89
C TYR A 281 37.70 -12.84 6.73
N GLY A 282 36.95 -13.20 5.68
CA GLY A 282 37.42 -13.97 4.57
C GLY A 282 37.37 -15.50 4.77
N TYR A 283 36.78 -16.01 5.85
CA TYR A 283 36.61 -17.45 6.03
C TYR A 283 35.43 -17.96 5.22
N ILE A 284 35.62 -19.16 4.63
CA ILE A 284 34.60 -19.76 3.77
C ILE A 284 33.85 -20.87 4.49
N ASP A 285 32.55 -20.96 4.20
CA ASP A 285 31.67 -22.07 4.53
C ASP A 285 30.91 -22.53 3.28
N PHE A 286 30.43 -23.77 3.29
CA PHE A 286 29.76 -24.41 2.18
C PHE A 286 28.28 -24.64 2.50
N TYR A 287 27.43 -24.54 1.50
CA TYR A 287 26.03 -24.93 1.60
C TYR A 287 25.74 -26.09 0.66
N GLU A 288 24.98 -27.05 1.19
CA GLU A 288 24.46 -28.19 0.43
C GLU A 288 22.94 -28.22 0.57
N LEU A 289 22.23 -28.16 -0.54
CA LEU A 289 20.80 -28.08 -0.58
C LEU A 289 20.19 -29.42 -0.99
N LYS A 290 19.17 -29.85 -0.27
CA LYS A 290 18.34 -31.00 -0.66
C LYS A 290 16.88 -30.54 -0.69
N LYS A 291 15.98 -31.39 -1.16
CA LYS A 291 14.55 -31.05 -1.20
C LYS A 291 13.98 -30.78 0.17
N SER A 292 13.01 -29.87 0.26
CA SER A 292 12.24 -29.62 1.48
C SER A 292 11.42 -30.84 1.93
N SER A 293 11.17 -31.79 1.04
CA SER A 293 10.50 -33.07 1.33
C SER A 293 11.47 -34.22 1.64
N THR A 294 12.79 -33.96 1.74
CA THR A 294 13.75 -35.01 2.06
C THR A 294 13.42 -35.63 3.41
N PRO A 295 13.20 -36.98 3.49
CA PRO A 295 12.94 -37.64 4.77
C PRO A 295 14.18 -37.54 5.68
N LEU A 296 13.98 -37.16 6.94
CA LEU A 296 15.08 -36.82 7.85
C LEU A 296 15.57 -38.03 8.65
N ILE A 297 14.68 -38.66 9.39
CA ILE A 297 15.02 -39.76 10.30
C ILE A 297 14.04 -40.92 10.15
N GLN A 298 14.56 -42.14 10.35
CA GLN A 298 13.79 -43.37 10.31
C GLN A 298 13.95 -44.15 11.62
N TYR A 299 12.93 -44.95 11.96
CA TYR A 299 12.92 -45.72 13.20
C TYR A 299 13.42 -47.15 13.00
N ASP A 300 14.39 -47.57 13.82
CA ASP A 300 14.79 -48.95 13.93
C ASP A 300 13.99 -49.64 15.06
N SER A 301 13.15 -50.57 14.68
CA SER A 301 12.30 -51.34 15.61
C SER A 301 13.10 -52.33 16.46
N SER A 302 14.23 -52.82 15.97
CA SER A 302 15.09 -53.78 16.68
C SER A 302 15.87 -53.13 17.83
N HIS A 303 16.41 -51.94 17.57
CA HIS A 303 17.19 -51.16 18.56
C HIS A 303 16.33 -50.08 19.26
N LYS A 304 15.08 -49.94 18.88
CA LYS A 304 14.12 -48.96 19.43
C LYS A 304 14.62 -47.50 19.40
N THR A 305 15.36 -47.15 18.34
CA THR A 305 16.00 -45.85 18.18
C THR A 305 15.70 -45.20 16.82
N TRP A 306 15.90 -43.89 16.74
CA TRP A 306 15.83 -43.15 15.48
C TRP A 306 17.24 -42.90 14.97
N TYR A 307 17.40 -42.95 13.64
CA TYR A 307 18.67 -42.68 12.97
C TYR A 307 18.42 -41.95 11.65
N TRP A 308 19.47 -41.40 11.05
CA TRP A 308 19.38 -40.71 9.78
C TRP A 308 18.87 -41.63 8.67
N THR A 309 18.00 -41.11 7.79
CA THR A 309 17.66 -41.82 6.56
C THR A 309 18.86 -42.03 5.67
N LYS A 310 18.74 -42.88 4.68
CA LYS A 310 19.81 -43.11 3.69
C LYS A 310 20.18 -41.78 2.99
N ASP A 311 19.20 -41.00 2.58
CA ASP A 311 19.40 -39.75 1.84
C ASP A 311 20.16 -38.73 2.70
N VAL A 312 19.80 -38.57 3.96
CA VAL A 312 20.49 -37.66 4.87
C VAL A 312 21.89 -38.20 5.19
N SER A 313 22.07 -39.50 5.37
CA SER A 313 23.41 -40.12 5.59
C SER A 313 24.34 -39.87 4.40
N MET A 314 23.83 -39.93 3.17
CA MET A 314 24.59 -39.64 1.96
C MET A 314 25.00 -38.15 1.89
N VAL A 315 24.10 -37.21 2.20
CA VAL A 315 24.49 -35.79 2.19
C VAL A 315 25.47 -35.44 3.31
N ILE A 316 25.36 -36.06 4.49
CA ILE A 316 26.34 -35.89 5.55
C ILE A 316 27.72 -36.41 5.11
N ALA A 317 27.79 -37.58 4.46
CA ALA A 317 29.03 -38.11 3.91
C ALA A 317 29.62 -37.18 2.83
N GLN A 318 28.78 -36.62 1.96
CA GLN A 318 29.15 -35.61 0.95
C GLN A 318 29.72 -34.35 1.62
N ALA A 319 29.05 -33.83 2.64
CA ALA A 319 29.50 -32.67 3.41
C ALA A 319 30.87 -32.94 4.10
N THR A 320 31.03 -34.12 4.67
CA THR A 320 32.32 -34.54 5.30
C THR A 320 33.44 -34.56 4.26
N ASP A 321 33.16 -35.06 3.06
CA ASP A 321 34.14 -35.09 1.98
C ASP A 321 34.49 -33.67 1.48
N TYR A 322 33.53 -32.73 1.46
CA TYR A 322 33.83 -31.31 1.19
C TYR A 322 34.79 -30.71 2.22
N LEU A 323 34.55 -30.96 3.51
CA LEU A 323 35.45 -30.52 4.59
C LEU A 323 36.86 -31.06 4.46
N GLN A 324 36.96 -32.34 4.14
CA GLN A 324 38.27 -32.98 3.94
C GLN A 324 39.00 -32.41 2.73
N LYS A 325 38.34 -32.37 1.57
CA LYS A 325 38.92 -31.90 0.32
C LYS A 325 39.30 -30.41 0.33
N SER A 326 38.49 -29.58 0.96
CA SER A 326 38.81 -28.16 1.11
C SER A 326 40.07 -27.95 1.97
N LYS A 327 40.25 -28.73 3.04
CA LYS A 327 41.46 -28.70 3.89
C LYS A 327 42.71 -29.22 3.15
N GLU A 328 42.57 -30.32 2.42
CA GLU A 328 43.67 -30.91 1.60
C GLU A 328 44.15 -29.96 0.50
N ASN A 329 43.25 -29.19 -0.10
CA ASN A 329 43.52 -28.32 -1.23
C ASN A 329 43.48 -26.82 -0.87
N ALA A 330 43.58 -26.46 0.42
CA ALA A 330 43.34 -25.11 0.91
C ALA A 330 44.10 -24.02 0.12
N ILE A 331 45.42 -24.24 -0.11
CA ILE A 331 46.29 -23.27 -0.78
C ILE A 331 45.85 -23.07 -2.27
N SER A 332 45.67 -24.18 -3.00
CA SER A 332 45.28 -24.11 -4.41
C SER A 332 43.88 -23.56 -4.58
N TYR A 333 42.97 -23.89 -3.69
CA TYR A 333 41.58 -23.40 -3.72
C TYR A 333 41.49 -21.90 -3.41
N THR A 334 42.21 -21.43 -2.37
CA THR A 334 42.32 -19.99 -2.08
C THR A 334 42.85 -19.21 -3.29
N LYS A 335 43.94 -19.73 -3.92
CA LYS A 335 44.50 -19.09 -5.09
C LYS A 335 43.50 -19.01 -6.28
N SER A 336 42.82 -20.12 -6.57
CA SER A 336 41.82 -20.16 -7.65
C SER A 336 40.65 -19.24 -7.40
N ILE A 337 40.15 -19.12 -6.18
CA ILE A 337 39.08 -18.17 -5.81
C ILE A 337 39.56 -16.74 -6.05
N LYS A 338 40.75 -16.38 -5.61
CA LYS A 338 41.32 -15.06 -5.78
C LYS A 338 41.44 -14.69 -7.25
N GLU A 339 42.03 -15.56 -8.06
CA GLU A 339 42.19 -15.35 -9.52
C GLU A 339 40.83 -15.17 -10.23
N GLU A 340 39.80 -15.91 -9.83
CA GLU A 340 38.48 -15.80 -10.45
C GLU A 340 37.73 -14.55 -9.99
N THR A 341 37.82 -14.16 -8.72
CA THR A 341 37.15 -12.97 -8.18
C THR A 341 37.84 -11.66 -8.58
N GLU A 342 39.13 -11.68 -8.96
CA GLU A 342 39.84 -10.53 -9.57
C GLU A 342 39.24 -10.14 -10.93
N THR A 343 38.51 -11.02 -11.61
CA THR A 343 37.75 -10.68 -12.82
C THR A 343 36.47 -9.91 -12.55
N GLU A 344 35.93 -10.00 -11.33
CA GLU A 344 34.68 -9.36 -10.91
C GLU A 344 34.92 -8.05 -10.11
N SER A 345 36.11 -7.87 -9.50
CA SER A 345 36.52 -6.65 -8.78
C SER A 345 38.03 -6.43 -8.87
N GLU A 346 38.49 -5.18 -8.88
CA GLU A 346 39.91 -4.84 -9.05
C GLU A 346 40.85 -5.46 -8.01
N GLU A 347 40.34 -5.77 -6.78
CA GLU A 347 41.14 -6.32 -5.69
C GLU A 347 40.93 -7.83 -5.45
N GLY A 348 39.93 -8.46 -6.08
CA GLY A 348 39.54 -9.81 -5.79
C GLY A 348 38.98 -9.99 -4.34
N ILE A 349 38.52 -11.18 -4.02
CA ILE A 349 38.10 -11.54 -2.66
C ILE A 349 39.22 -12.38 -2.00
N ASP A 350 39.82 -11.86 -0.93
CA ASP A 350 40.80 -12.59 -0.16
C ASP A 350 40.11 -13.58 0.76
N VAL A 351 40.37 -14.88 0.56
CA VAL A 351 39.71 -15.96 1.29
C VAL A 351 40.69 -16.83 2.05
N ASN A 352 40.23 -17.37 3.16
CA ASN A 352 40.98 -18.28 4.00
C ASN A 352 40.18 -19.55 4.32
N ILE A 353 40.80 -20.70 4.20
CA ILE A 353 40.18 -21.98 4.48
C ILE A 353 40.73 -22.52 5.84
N ILE A 354 40.08 -22.03 6.89
CA ILE A 354 40.42 -22.44 8.27
C ILE A 354 39.13 -22.93 8.93
N ASN A 355 39.10 -24.25 9.24
CA ASN A 355 37.96 -24.90 9.86
C ASN A 355 36.60 -24.55 9.20
N PRO A 356 36.46 -24.71 7.87
CA PRO A 356 35.21 -24.44 7.18
C PRO A 356 34.11 -25.34 7.73
N ARG A 357 32.87 -24.86 7.64
CA ARG A 357 31.68 -25.63 7.99
C ARG A 357 30.90 -25.96 6.73
N VAL A 358 30.06 -26.98 6.80
CA VAL A 358 29.03 -27.24 5.80
C VAL A 358 27.67 -27.04 6.42
N ILE A 359 26.85 -26.21 5.82
CA ILE A 359 25.46 -26.00 6.17
C ILE A 359 24.60 -26.83 5.23
N ILE A 360 23.97 -27.89 5.77
CA ILE A 360 23.02 -28.72 5.03
C ILE A 360 21.61 -28.13 5.23
N VAL A 361 20.93 -27.80 4.16
CA VAL A 361 19.52 -27.38 4.18
C VAL A 361 18.67 -28.49 3.57
N ALA A 362 17.88 -29.17 4.39
CA ALA A 362 17.08 -30.32 3.95
C ALA A 362 15.86 -30.56 4.83
N GLY A 363 14.77 -31.06 4.24
CA GLY A 363 13.59 -31.48 4.98
C GLY A 363 12.83 -30.37 5.69
N SER A 364 11.84 -30.75 6.47
CA SER A 364 10.94 -29.85 7.20
C SER A 364 10.56 -30.42 8.56
N THR A 365 10.23 -29.55 9.53
CA THR A 365 9.71 -29.91 10.85
C THR A 365 8.37 -30.67 10.77
N ALA A 366 7.63 -30.57 9.66
CA ALA A 366 6.39 -31.29 9.48
C ALA A 366 6.54 -32.81 9.63
N GLU A 367 7.73 -33.34 9.31
CA GLU A 367 8.07 -34.74 9.54
C GLU A 367 8.26 -35.09 11.01
N LEU A 368 8.67 -34.12 11.82
CA LEU A 368 9.02 -34.28 13.24
C LEU A 368 7.81 -34.12 14.17
N ASN A 369 6.73 -34.84 13.85
CA ASN A 369 5.38 -34.70 14.40
C ASN A 369 5.17 -35.12 15.86
N SER A 370 6.22 -35.52 16.58
CA SER A 370 6.16 -35.84 18.00
C SER A 370 7.38 -35.29 18.76
N LYS A 371 7.19 -34.95 20.04
CA LYS A 371 8.27 -34.48 20.90
C LYS A 371 9.45 -35.49 20.98
N LYS A 372 9.13 -36.78 20.97
CA LYS A 372 10.13 -37.84 20.97
C LYS A 372 10.98 -37.81 19.68
N LYS A 373 10.32 -37.71 18.53
CA LYS A 373 10.98 -37.66 17.22
C LYS A 373 11.83 -36.40 17.09
N LEU A 374 11.30 -35.25 17.50
CA LEU A 374 12.01 -33.97 17.52
C LEU A 374 13.26 -34.02 18.40
N ASN A 375 13.16 -34.62 19.60
CA ASN A 375 14.31 -34.75 20.50
C ASN A 375 15.41 -35.66 19.91
N HIS A 376 15.04 -36.77 19.26
CA HIS A 376 16.01 -37.63 18.57
C HIS A 376 16.68 -36.89 17.41
N PHE A 377 15.90 -36.17 16.59
CA PHE A 377 16.48 -35.37 15.52
C PHE A 377 17.46 -34.31 16.07
N LYS A 378 17.07 -33.62 17.14
CA LYS A 378 17.96 -32.64 17.80
C LYS A 378 19.28 -33.27 18.23
N ASN A 379 19.23 -34.42 18.90
CA ASN A 379 20.46 -35.12 19.33
C ASN A 379 21.34 -35.54 18.14
N LEU A 380 20.73 -36.08 17.08
CA LEU A 380 21.45 -36.47 15.86
C LEU A 380 22.08 -35.25 15.18
N ARG A 381 21.36 -34.14 15.08
CA ARG A 381 21.87 -32.90 14.49
C ARG A 381 23.03 -32.30 15.28
N GLU A 382 22.92 -32.26 16.60
CA GLU A 382 23.97 -31.72 17.49
C GLU A 382 25.21 -32.62 17.60
N SER A 383 25.11 -33.88 17.19
CA SER A 383 26.27 -34.77 17.14
C SER A 383 27.18 -34.57 15.93
N LEU A 384 26.74 -33.81 14.95
CA LEU A 384 27.50 -33.52 13.73
C LEU A 384 28.62 -32.51 14.05
N LYS A 385 29.84 -32.83 13.65
CA LYS A 385 31.00 -31.96 13.83
C LYS A 385 31.25 -31.17 12.54
N ASP A 386 31.42 -29.88 12.66
CA ASP A 386 31.65 -28.94 11.54
C ASP A 386 30.56 -28.96 10.45
N ILE A 387 29.38 -29.54 10.77
CA ILE A 387 28.21 -29.59 9.92
C ILE A 387 27.00 -28.99 10.67
N GLU A 388 26.44 -27.96 10.14
CA GLU A 388 25.19 -27.36 10.61
C GLU A 388 24.04 -27.91 9.78
N PHE A 389 23.03 -28.55 10.40
CA PHE A 389 21.88 -29.09 9.70
C PHE A 389 20.65 -28.18 9.96
N VAL A 390 20.07 -27.59 8.92
CA VAL A 390 18.97 -26.60 9.01
C VAL A 390 17.79 -27.08 8.20
N LEU A 391 16.58 -26.88 8.73
CA LEU A 391 15.37 -27.23 8.04
C LEU A 391 14.83 -26.00 7.27
N TYR A 392 14.12 -26.25 6.16
CA TYR A 392 13.58 -25.16 5.34
C TYR A 392 12.60 -24.26 6.10
N ASP A 393 11.74 -24.82 6.91
CA ASP A 393 10.81 -24.07 7.73
C ASP A 393 11.49 -23.31 8.90
N GLU A 394 12.61 -23.79 9.41
CA GLU A 394 13.43 -23.00 10.36
C GLU A 394 13.99 -21.73 9.70
N LEU A 395 14.42 -21.81 8.43
CA LEU A 395 14.87 -20.63 7.68
C LEU A 395 13.73 -19.66 7.41
N LEU A 396 12.55 -20.16 7.06
CA LEU A 396 11.36 -19.32 6.89
C LEU A 396 11.01 -18.56 8.17
N GLU A 397 11.04 -19.24 9.30
CA GLU A 397 10.76 -18.61 10.60
C GLU A 397 11.82 -17.56 10.98
N ARG A 398 13.10 -17.76 10.60
CA ARG A 398 14.14 -16.72 10.77
C ARG A 398 13.78 -15.45 10.00
N LEU A 399 13.31 -15.55 8.74
CA LEU A 399 12.87 -14.39 7.94
C LEU A 399 11.63 -13.71 8.53
N LYS A 400 10.63 -14.48 8.95
CA LYS A 400 9.42 -13.94 9.59
C LYS A 400 9.79 -13.18 10.87
N ASN A 401 10.64 -13.75 11.70
CA ASN A 401 11.12 -13.08 12.91
C ASN A 401 11.92 -11.80 12.60
N LEU A 402 12.69 -11.76 11.51
CA LEU A 402 13.38 -10.56 11.07
C LEU A 402 12.37 -9.47 10.64
N LEU A 403 11.37 -9.86 9.84
CA LEU A 403 10.31 -8.96 9.41
C LEU A 403 9.55 -8.36 10.60
N ASP A 404 9.20 -9.18 11.59
CA ASP A 404 8.47 -8.72 12.77
C ASP A 404 9.30 -7.75 13.62
N LYS A 405 10.61 -8.01 13.78
CA LYS A 405 11.51 -7.08 14.46
C LYS A 405 11.61 -5.73 13.74
N ILE A 406 11.65 -5.72 12.41
CA ILE A 406 11.68 -4.47 11.62
C ILE A 406 10.35 -3.71 11.76
N LYS A 407 9.22 -4.38 11.84
CA LYS A 407 7.90 -3.75 12.01
C LYS A 407 7.73 -3.08 13.38
N ILE A 408 8.27 -3.69 14.44
CA ILE A 408 8.12 -3.21 15.83
C ILE A 408 9.00 -1.97 16.08
N ASN A 409 10.18 -1.89 15.51
CA ASN A 409 11.11 -0.75 15.65
C ASN A 409 10.78 0.37 14.64
#